data_cb5f28a12cdbd07bc3604897c3f56352
#
_entry.id   cb5f28a12cdbd07bc3604897c3f56352
#
_cell.length_a   1.000
_cell.length_b   1.000
_cell.length_c   1.000
_cell.angle_alpha   90.00
_cell.angle_beta   90.00
_cell.angle_gamma   90.00
#
_symmetry.space_group_name_H-M   'P 1'
#
loop_
_entity.id
_entity.type
_entity.pdbx_description
1 polymer ?
#
loop_
_entity_poly.entity_id
_entity_poly.type
_entity_poly.pdbx_seq_one_letter_code
_entity_poly.pdbx_strand_id
1 'polypeptide(L)'
;MSSALKQIFLMIRVNLGSLPRRRAISLSMVLSVALVVAVLAGFLAMARGFEAALAGAGSPDIAVILGGGTNQEAGSDVPAEAIRSLAAASGDTGIARNPGIARGGPGDGAGGLAISREVVVPVDVRAADGVEQTLSLRGMDPAGPAMRERARLSEGRPFVPGGGKIVVGARLADAFPGLAVGDTVRLGAVDWRVAGHFTSGGSAFESEIWANLEAVQSAFDRQRQVQSLRVRLAGDDPQKALAALRERLSTLPGPPLAAVSEADLYAGQAERTKSLIRLFGWPIALLMAIGATAGALNTMMSSVSDRAVEIAALRLLGFARLPAFAATWVEAVLLSAVGAAIGAIASRLVFDGWQASTMGANNTKMAFQLVVTPEMLLTAGLLGLAGGVIGGTLPALAAARLPLRAALRARG
;
A
#
# COMPACT_ATOMS: atom_id res chain seq x y z
N MET A 1 7.03 19.66 48.64
CA MET A 1 7.00 18.31 48.06
C MET A 1 6.92 17.30 49.21
N SER A 2 5.96 16.39 49.18
CA SER A 2 5.81 15.35 50.18
C SER A 2 7.07 14.46 50.22
N SER A 3 7.39 13.89 51.37
CA SER A 3 8.54 12.96 51.55
C SER A 3 8.54 11.83 50.48
N ALA A 4 7.35 11.37 50.10
CA ALA A 4 7.18 10.32 49.09
C ALA A 4 7.65 10.75 47.69
N LEU A 5 7.38 11.97 47.23
CA LEU A 5 7.82 12.47 45.93
C LEU A 5 9.37 12.61 45.86
N LYS A 6 10.00 13.02 46.94
CA LYS A 6 11.47 13.07 46.99
C LYS A 6 12.08 11.65 46.89
N GLN A 7 11.50 10.66 47.56
CA GLN A 7 11.93 9.27 47.48
C GLN A 7 11.76 8.69 46.07
N ILE A 8 10.62 8.96 45.38
CA ILE A 8 10.37 8.54 43.98
C ILE A 8 11.46 9.13 43.09
N PHE A 9 11.66 10.44 43.13
CA PHE A 9 12.64 11.13 42.30
C PHE A 9 14.05 10.60 42.48
N LEU A 10 14.50 10.42 43.76
CA LEU A 10 15.81 9.90 44.08
C LEU A 10 15.98 8.47 43.53
N MET A 11 14.97 7.62 43.70
CA MET A 11 15.03 6.24 43.28
C MET A 11 15.02 6.10 41.73
N ILE A 12 14.27 6.94 41.03
CA ILE A 12 14.32 7.05 39.57
C ILE A 12 15.73 7.47 39.12
N ARG A 13 16.30 8.51 39.73
CA ARG A 13 17.65 8.98 39.39
C ARG A 13 18.73 7.92 39.58
N VAL A 14 18.69 7.20 40.68
CA VAL A 14 19.62 6.10 40.95
C VAL A 14 19.43 4.97 39.92
N ASN A 15 18.17 4.65 39.61
CA ASN A 15 17.82 3.63 38.64
C ASN A 15 18.34 3.96 37.25
N LEU A 16 18.02 5.14 36.73
CA LEU A 16 18.46 5.60 35.42
C LEU A 16 20.00 5.74 35.35
N GLY A 17 20.67 6.18 36.42
CA GLY A 17 22.13 6.25 36.48
C GLY A 17 22.83 4.89 36.40
N SER A 18 22.13 3.78 36.69
CA SER A 18 22.66 2.42 36.57
C SER A 18 22.45 1.77 35.20
N LEU A 19 21.66 2.36 34.30
CA LEU A 19 21.38 1.85 32.94
C LEU A 19 22.65 1.57 32.11
N PRO A 20 23.68 2.44 32.09
CA PRO A 20 24.90 2.17 31.33
C PRO A 20 25.68 0.92 31.78
N ARG A 21 25.50 0.51 33.02
CA ARG A 21 26.14 -0.71 33.53
C ARG A 21 25.43 -2.01 33.09
N ARG A 22 24.16 -1.89 32.65
CA ARG A 22 23.30 -3.00 32.21
C ARG A 22 22.82 -2.82 30.76
N ARG A 23 23.70 -2.26 29.94
CA ARG A 23 23.40 -1.92 28.53
C ARG A 23 22.85 -3.11 27.72
N ALA A 24 23.31 -4.35 28.01
CA ALA A 24 22.83 -5.52 27.26
C ALA A 24 21.31 -5.76 27.48
N ILE A 25 20.85 -5.69 28.73
CA ILE A 25 19.44 -5.89 29.09
C ILE A 25 18.60 -4.72 28.54
N SER A 26 19.05 -3.48 28.76
CA SER A 26 18.36 -2.29 28.28
C SER A 26 18.27 -2.27 26.74
N LEU A 27 19.35 -2.63 26.04
CA LEU A 27 19.41 -2.71 24.58
C LEU A 27 18.45 -3.78 24.05
N SER A 28 18.38 -4.95 24.69
CA SER A 28 17.45 -6.01 24.31
C SER A 28 16.00 -5.53 24.32
N MET A 29 15.60 -4.80 25.36
CA MET A 29 14.24 -4.23 25.45
C MET A 29 14.00 -3.17 24.37
N VAL A 30 14.93 -2.25 24.18
CA VAL A 30 14.86 -1.21 23.14
C VAL A 30 14.73 -1.84 21.76
N LEU A 31 15.57 -2.84 21.44
CA LEU A 31 15.52 -3.52 20.15
C LEU A 31 14.21 -4.30 19.94
N SER A 32 13.70 -4.97 20.98
CA SER A 32 12.43 -5.69 20.89
C SER A 32 11.27 -4.74 20.55
N VAL A 33 11.18 -3.60 21.24
CA VAL A 33 10.14 -2.61 20.95
C VAL A 33 10.36 -1.96 19.59
N ALA A 34 11.60 -1.62 19.23
CA ALA A 34 11.93 -1.04 17.95
C ALA A 34 11.55 -1.94 16.77
N LEU A 35 11.82 -3.25 16.90
CA LEU A 35 11.47 -4.25 15.88
C LEU A 35 9.95 -4.34 15.68
N VAL A 36 9.17 -4.37 16.77
CA VAL A 36 7.71 -4.42 16.68
C VAL A 36 7.15 -3.18 16.01
N VAL A 37 7.66 -2.00 16.39
CA VAL A 37 7.25 -0.73 15.76
C VAL A 37 7.62 -0.72 14.27
N ALA A 38 8.83 -1.19 13.94
CA ALA A 38 9.28 -1.24 12.55
C ALA A 38 8.41 -2.17 11.67
N VAL A 39 8.10 -3.37 12.16
CA VAL A 39 7.27 -4.32 11.41
C VAL A 39 5.85 -3.80 11.25
N LEU A 40 5.26 -3.26 12.32
CA LEU A 40 3.91 -2.67 12.25
C LEU A 40 3.87 -1.48 11.29
N ALA A 41 4.86 -0.59 11.35
CA ALA A 41 4.98 0.53 10.42
C ALA A 41 5.15 0.05 8.98
N GLY A 42 5.91 -1.03 8.74
CA GLY A 42 6.07 -1.64 7.41
C GLY A 42 4.75 -2.15 6.83
N PHE A 43 3.93 -2.85 7.62
CA PHE A 43 2.58 -3.28 7.18
C PHE A 43 1.67 -2.10 6.87
N LEU A 44 1.67 -1.08 7.70
CA LEU A 44 0.87 0.12 7.47
C LEU A 44 1.35 0.89 6.23
N ALA A 45 2.67 1.01 6.03
CA ALA A 45 3.27 1.66 4.86
C ALA A 45 2.92 0.93 3.56
N MET A 46 2.90 -0.40 3.60
CA MET A 46 2.48 -1.22 2.46
C MET A 46 1.01 -0.96 2.11
N ALA A 47 0.11 -0.94 3.10
CA ALA A 47 -1.31 -0.65 2.88
C ALA A 47 -1.54 0.74 2.28
N ARG A 48 -0.84 1.75 2.80
CA ARG A 48 -0.94 3.14 2.30
C ARG A 48 -0.34 3.31 0.92
N GLY A 49 0.82 2.71 0.66
CA GLY A 49 1.45 2.76 -0.65
C GLY A 49 0.58 2.14 -1.74
N PHE A 50 -0.04 0.99 -1.46
CA PHE A 50 -0.99 0.34 -2.35
C PHE A 50 -2.23 1.22 -2.60
N GLU A 51 -2.84 1.77 -1.53
CA GLU A 51 -3.98 2.69 -1.62
C GLU A 51 -3.64 3.92 -2.47
N ALA A 52 -2.47 4.53 -2.24
CA ALA A 52 -2.02 5.70 -2.98
C ALA A 52 -1.81 5.42 -4.48
N ALA A 53 -1.25 4.25 -4.81
CA ALA A 53 -1.04 3.84 -6.20
C ALA A 53 -2.38 3.66 -6.95
N LEU A 54 -3.38 3.06 -6.32
CA LEU A 54 -4.71 2.89 -6.91
C LEU A 54 -5.48 4.21 -6.97
N ALA A 55 -5.49 5.00 -5.91
CA ALA A 55 -6.13 6.33 -5.91
C ALA A 55 -5.50 7.27 -6.95
N GLY A 56 -4.18 7.11 -7.20
CA GLY A 56 -3.48 7.85 -8.25
C GLY A 56 -3.89 7.48 -9.68
N ALA A 57 -4.45 6.28 -9.87
CA ALA A 57 -4.93 5.80 -11.18
C ALA A 57 -6.34 6.28 -11.51
N GLY A 58 -7.19 6.50 -10.51
CA GLY A 58 -8.59 6.85 -10.70
C GLY A 58 -8.82 8.33 -10.96
N SER A 59 -9.68 8.64 -11.96
CA SER A 59 -10.20 9.99 -12.20
C SER A 59 -11.72 10.00 -12.02
N PRO A 60 -12.30 11.01 -11.36
CA PRO A 60 -13.76 11.17 -11.27
C PRO A 60 -14.38 11.55 -12.63
N ASP A 61 -13.60 12.16 -13.52
CA ASP A 61 -14.06 12.63 -14.83
C ASP A 61 -14.05 11.54 -15.91
N ILE A 62 -13.55 10.37 -15.56
CA ILE A 62 -13.54 9.20 -16.45
C ILE A 62 -14.49 8.15 -15.89
N ALA A 63 -15.37 7.63 -16.71
CA ALA A 63 -16.17 6.45 -16.38
C ALA A 63 -15.64 5.22 -17.12
N VAL A 64 -15.74 4.07 -16.44
CA VAL A 64 -15.44 2.75 -16.99
C VAL A 64 -16.74 1.99 -17.14
N ILE A 65 -17.05 1.57 -18.37
CA ILE A 65 -18.22 0.74 -18.68
C ILE A 65 -17.74 -0.70 -18.75
N LEU A 66 -18.38 -1.56 -18.00
CA LEU A 66 -18.11 -3.00 -17.90
C LEU A 66 -19.35 -3.81 -18.27
N GLY A 67 -19.17 -5.05 -18.68
CA GLY A 67 -20.26 -6.03 -18.80
C GLY A 67 -20.92 -6.26 -17.44
N GLY A 68 -22.22 -6.47 -17.44
CA GLY A 68 -23.01 -6.62 -16.22
C GLY A 68 -22.57 -7.81 -15.38
N GLY A 69 -22.64 -7.63 -14.06
CA GLY A 69 -22.29 -8.67 -13.08
C GLY A 69 -20.82 -8.74 -12.68
N THR A 70 -19.95 -7.94 -13.30
CA THR A 70 -18.54 -7.81 -12.89
C THR A 70 -18.20 -6.37 -12.50
N ASN A 71 -17.25 -6.25 -11.60
CA ASN A 71 -16.65 -4.98 -11.17
C ASN A 71 -15.12 -4.97 -11.42
N GLN A 72 -14.67 -5.84 -12.32
CA GLN A 72 -13.29 -5.96 -12.77
C GLN A 72 -13.25 -6.01 -14.29
N GLU A 73 -12.21 -5.48 -14.90
CA GLU A 73 -12.00 -5.55 -16.35
C GLU A 73 -11.78 -7.00 -16.79
N ALA A 74 -11.05 -7.79 -16.00
CA ALA A 74 -10.90 -9.22 -16.25
C ALA A 74 -12.26 -9.95 -16.13
N GLY A 75 -12.61 -10.70 -17.16
CA GLY A 75 -13.89 -11.41 -17.23
C GLY A 75 -15.10 -10.52 -17.64
N SER A 76 -14.88 -9.25 -17.89
CA SER A 76 -15.87 -8.37 -18.49
C SER A 76 -15.87 -8.53 -20.02
N ASP A 77 -17.05 -8.42 -20.64
CA ASP A 77 -17.22 -8.36 -22.09
C ASP A 77 -18.27 -7.32 -22.44
N VAL A 78 -17.90 -6.37 -23.30
CA VAL A 78 -18.77 -5.31 -23.77
C VAL A 78 -19.14 -5.61 -25.24
N PRO A 79 -20.40 -5.95 -25.54
CA PRO A 79 -20.80 -6.32 -26.87
C PRO A 79 -20.56 -5.23 -27.92
N ALA A 80 -20.07 -5.61 -29.09
CA ALA A 80 -19.81 -4.67 -30.18
C ALA A 80 -21.08 -3.88 -30.61
N GLU A 81 -22.28 -4.46 -30.46
CA GLU A 81 -23.56 -3.79 -30.75
C GLU A 81 -23.84 -2.66 -29.77
N ALA A 82 -23.57 -2.88 -28.47
CA ALA A 82 -23.73 -1.84 -27.47
C ALA A 82 -22.76 -0.68 -27.72
N ILE A 83 -21.51 -0.97 -28.12
CA ILE A 83 -20.54 0.06 -28.51
C ILE A 83 -21.05 0.88 -29.70
N ARG A 84 -21.55 0.23 -30.73
CA ARG A 84 -22.12 0.92 -31.93
C ARG A 84 -23.33 1.74 -31.56
N SER A 85 -24.25 1.21 -30.75
CA SER A 85 -25.44 1.92 -30.28
C SER A 85 -25.11 3.15 -29.46
N LEU A 86 -24.07 3.06 -28.60
CA LEU A 86 -23.58 4.17 -27.81
C LEU A 86 -22.94 5.24 -28.71
N ALA A 87 -22.11 4.83 -29.67
CA ALA A 87 -21.47 5.73 -30.64
C ALA A 87 -22.46 6.45 -31.56
N ALA A 88 -23.52 5.77 -31.93
CA ALA A 88 -24.59 6.33 -32.80
C ALA A 88 -25.59 7.19 -32.03
N ALA A 89 -25.56 7.18 -30.70
CA ALA A 89 -26.53 7.89 -29.88
C ALA A 89 -26.50 9.41 -30.15
N SER A 90 -27.67 9.97 -30.39
CA SER A 90 -27.90 11.42 -30.44
C SER A 90 -28.49 11.89 -29.11
N GLY A 91 -28.10 13.09 -28.67
CA GLY A 91 -28.56 13.66 -27.40
C GLY A 91 -27.52 13.62 -26.29
N ASP A 92 -27.96 13.84 -25.06
CA ASP A 92 -27.09 13.81 -23.88
C ASP A 92 -26.81 12.36 -23.49
N THR A 93 -25.60 11.92 -23.79
CA THR A 93 -25.12 10.57 -23.44
C THR A 93 -24.32 10.56 -22.15
N GLY A 94 -24.12 11.72 -21.52
CA GLY A 94 -23.19 11.87 -20.41
C GLY A 94 -21.69 11.75 -20.81
N ILE A 95 -21.40 11.56 -22.11
CA ILE A 95 -20.03 11.39 -22.64
C ILE A 95 -19.57 12.66 -23.33
N ALA A 96 -18.38 13.15 -22.99
CA ALA A 96 -17.77 14.29 -23.65
C ALA A 96 -17.43 13.99 -25.13
N ARG A 97 -17.46 15.02 -25.98
CA ARG A 97 -16.97 14.92 -27.34
C ARG A 97 -15.46 15.17 -27.39
N ASN A 98 -14.81 14.47 -28.30
CA ASN A 98 -13.37 14.65 -28.51
C ASN A 98 -13.18 15.88 -29.43
N PRO A 99 -12.59 16.99 -28.95
CA PRO A 99 -12.53 18.24 -29.69
C PRO A 99 -11.68 18.19 -30.97
N GLY A 100 -10.89 17.12 -31.14
CA GLY A 100 -9.98 16.96 -32.30
C GLY A 100 -10.48 16.03 -33.41
N ILE A 101 -11.65 15.38 -33.26
CA ILE A 101 -12.16 14.41 -34.25
C ILE A 101 -13.47 14.90 -34.80
N ALA A 102 -13.47 15.30 -36.09
CA ALA A 102 -14.69 15.59 -36.84
C ALA A 102 -15.50 14.30 -37.06
N ARG A 103 -16.84 14.37 -37.01
CA ARG A 103 -17.74 13.24 -37.36
C ARG A 103 -17.37 12.65 -38.71
N GLY A 104 -17.04 11.35 -38.75
CA GLY A 104 -16.71 10.64 -39.99
C GLY A 104 -15.26 10.78 -40.46
N GLY A 105 -14.37 11.35 -39.64
CA GLY A 105 -12.93 11.42 -39.94
C GLY A 105 -12.17 10.12 -39.60
N PRO A 106 -10.91 9.95 -40.11
CA PRO A 106 -10.06 8.84 -39.74
C PRO A 106 -9.85 8.81 -38.23
N GLY A 107 -10.33 7.76 -37.56
CA GLY A 107 -10.30 7.63 -36.10
C GLY A 107 -11.64 7.86 -35.39
N ASP A 108 -12.74 8.18 -36.13
CA ASP A 108 -14.08 8.37 -35.59
C ASP A 108 -14.84 7.04 -35.38
N GLY A 109 -14.14 6.06 -34.77
CA GLY A 109 -14.77 4.77 -34.45
C GLY A 109 -15.89 4.84 -33.41
N ALA A 110 -16.10 6.01 -32.80
CA ALA A 110 -17.05 6.25 -31.71
C ALA A 110 -17.91 7.51 -31.92
N GLY A 111 -18.15 7.97 -33.18
CA GLY A 111 -19.05 9.09 -33.47
C GLY A 111 -18.61 10.45 -32.88
N GLY A 112 -17.30 10.68 -32.71
CA GLY A 112 -16.73 11.89 -32.12
C GLY A 112 -16.83 11.94 -30.60
N LEU A 113 -17.26 10.87 -29.93
CA LEU A 113 -17.27 10.75 -28.48
C LEU A 113 -15.87 10.39 -27.95
N ALA A 114 -15.55 10.89 -26.77
CA ALA A 114 -14.30 10.57 -26.10
C ALA A 114 -14.39 9.16 -25.44
N ILE A 115 -14.21 8.13 -26.25
CA ILE A 115 -14.30 6.71 -25.88
C ILE A 115 -12.99 6.01 -26.25
N SER A 116 -12.50 5.13 -25.37
CA SER A 116 -11.42 4.17 -25.64
C SER A 116 -11.90 2.77 -25.32
N ARG A 117 -11.84 1.87 -26.30
CA ARG A 117 -12.05 0.44 -26.12
C ARG A 117 -10.78 -0.16 -25.55
N GLU A 118 -10.91 -1.05 -24.58
CA GLU A 118 -9.74 -1.62 -23.92
C GLU A 118 -9.87 -3.13 -23.67
N VAL A 119 -8.74 -3.81 -23.71
CA VAL A 119 -8.58 -5.21 -23.32
C VAL A 119 -7.33 -5.35 -22.48
N VAL A 120 -7.39 -6.13 -21.41
CA VAL A 120 -6.26 -6.41 -20.54
C VAL A 120 -5.91 -7.90 -20.64
N VAL A 121 -4.66 -8.19 -20.96
CA VAL A 121 -4.14 -9.55 -21.10
C VAL A 121 -3.00 -9.75 -20.12
N PRO A 122 -3.05 -10.78 -19.26
CA PRO A 122 -1.89 -11.17 -18.47
C PRO A 122 -0.81 -11.76 -19.39
N VAL A 123 0.43 -11.30 -19.23
CA VAL A 123 1.59 -11.74 -20.00
C VAL A 123 2.75 -12.06 -19.06
N ASP A 124 3.45 -13.16 -19.32
CA ASP A 124 4.58 -13.58 -18.50
C ASP A 124 5.88 -12.97 -19.05
N VAL A 125 6.62 -12.32 -18.17
CA VAL A 125 7.90 -11.68 -18.46
C VAL A 125 8.92 -12.13 -17.42
N ARG A 126 10.14 -12.42 -17.87
CA ARG A 126 11.22 -12.82 -16.97
C ARG A 126 11.85 -11.62 -16.29
N ALA A 127 11.83 -11.60 -14.96
CA ALA A 127 12.45 -10.57 -14.15
C ALA A 127 13.99 -10.74 -14.07
N ALA A 128 14.67 -9.76 -13.51
CA ALA A 128 16.14 -9.75 -13.37
C ALA A 128 16.68 -10.92 -12.53
N ASP A 129 15.90 -11.42 -11.59
CA ASP A 129 16.19 -12.60 -10.75
C ASP A 129 15.96 -13.94 -11.47
N GLY A 130 15.52 -13.92 -12.74
CA GLY A 130 15.22 -15.08 -13.54
C GLY A 130 13.82 -15.69 -13.31
N VAL A 131 13.03 -15.15 -12.38
CA VAL A 131 11.68 -15.60 -12.08
C VAL A 131 10.71 -15.03 -13.11
N GLU A 132 9.81 -15.87 -13.62
CA GLU A 132 8.72 -15.41 -14.48
C GLU A 132 7.63 -14.73 -13.63
N GLN A 133 7.20 -13.57 -14.10
CA GLN A 133 6.20 -12.76 -13.42
C GLN A 133 5.14 -12.32 -14.42
N THR A 134 3.89 -12.42 -14.00
CA THR A 134 2.76 -12.02 -14.84
C THR A 134 2.51 -10.52 -14.75
N LEU A 135 2.65 -9.84 -15.87
CA LEU A 135 2.42 -8.40 -16.04
C LEU A 135 1.10 -8.14 -16.79
N SER A 136 0.60 -6.92 -16.68
CA SER A 136 -0.60 -6.46 -17.37
C SER A 136 -0.24 -5.83 -18.71
N LEU A 137 -0.63 -6.44 -19.81
CA LEU A 137 -0.59 -5.85 -21.13
C LEU A 137 -1.99 -5.29 -21.46
N ARG A 138 -2.09 -3.98 -21.59
CA ARG A 138 -3.33 -3.29 -21.95
C ARG A 138 -3.31 -2.87 -23.40
N GLY A 139 -4.22 -3.43 -24.19
CA GLY A 139 -4.56 -2.95 -25.51
C GLY A 139 -5.61 -1.85 -25.42
N MET A 140 -5.37 -0.72 -26.04
CA MET A 140 -6.29 0.41 -26.01
C MET A 140 -6.35 1.14 -27.35
N ASP A 141 -7.45 1.85 -27.59
CA ASP A 141 -7.56 2.76 -28.73
C ASP A 141 -6.57 3.93 -28.61
N PRO A 142 -6.24 4.61 -29.73
CA PRO A 142 -5.32 5.76 -29.70
C PRO A 142 -5.72 6.89 -28.75
N ALA A 143 -7.01 7.01 -28.42
CA ALA A 143 -7.51 7.97 -27.43
C ALA A 143 -7.25 7.57 -25.98
N GLY A 144 -6.94 6.30 -25.70
CA GLY A 144 -6.77 5.76 -24.35
C GLY A 144 -5.71 6.45 -23.50
N PRO A 145 -4.48 6.67 -24.00
CA PRO A 145 -3.45 7.37 -23.22
C PRO A 145 -3.86 8.80 -22.82
N ALA A 146 -4.56 9.53 -23.68
CA ALA A 146 -5.00 10.89 -23.41
C ALA A 146 -6.12 11.00 -22.35
N MET A 147 -6.81 9.90 -22.05
CA MET A 147 -7.78 9.85 -20.94
C MET A 147 -7.11 9.71 -19.58
N ARG A 148 -5.85 9.35 -19.53
CA ARG A 148 -5.05 9.22 -18.30
C ARG A 148 -4.23 10.48 -18.10
N GLU A 149 -4.82 11.49 -17.49
CA GLU A 149 -4.29 12.86 -17.42
C GLU A 149 -2.91 12.97 -16.77
N ARG A 150 -2.60 12.05 -15.85
CA ARG A 150 -1.28 12.00 -15.18
C ARG A 150 -0.23 11.25 -15.97
N ALA A 151 -0.64 10.51 -17.01
CA ALA A 151 0.32 9.77 -17.82
C ALA A 151 1.10 10.72 -18.73
N ARG A 152 2.41 10.62 -18.66
CA ARG A 152 3.36 11.39 -19.48
C ARG A 152 4.43 10.45 -20.01
N LEU A 153 4.72 10.59 -21.30
CA LEU A 153 5.87 9.88 -21.87
C LEU A 153 7.14 10.45 -21.27
N SER A 154 7.95 9.60 -20.66
CA SER A 154 9.23 9.97 -20.05
C SER A 154 10.39 9.80 -21.02
N GLU A 155 10.31 8.79 -21.93
CA GLU A 155 11.34 8.48 -22.89
C GLU A 155 10.74 7.84 -24.14
N GLY A 156 11.37 8.02 -25.30
CA GLY A 156 11.00 7.38 -26.56
C GLY A 156 9.80 8.01 -27.24
N ARG A 157 8.91 7.19 -27.81
CA ARG A 157 7.76 7.59 -28.62
C ARG A 157 6.50 6.81 -28.19
N PRO A 158 5.29 7.35 -28.39
CA PRO A 158 4.05 6.61 -28.14
C PRO A 158 3.93 5.42 -29.09
N PHE A 159 3.13 4.44 -28.72
CA PHE A 159 2.73 3.39 -29.66
C PHE A 159 1.84 3.98 -30.77
N VAL A 160 1.90 3.38 -31.93
CA VAL A 160 1.10 3.78 -33.10
C VAL A 160 0.23 2.61 -33.55
N PRO A 161 -0.95 2.89 -34.16
CA PRO A 161 -1.78 1.85 -34.74
C PRO A 161 -1.02 0.96 -35.72
N GLY A 162 -1.34 -0.33 -35.75
CA GLY A 162 -0.82 -1.29 -36.73
C GLY A 162 0.61 -1.78 -36.52
N GLY A 163 1.29 -1.42 -35.42
CA GLY A 163 2.65 -1.88 -35.15
C GLY A 163 2.74 -2.73 -33.86
N GLY A 164 3.57 -3.76 -33.84
CA GLY A 164 3.96 -4.50 -32.61
C GLY A 164 4.85 -3.64 -31.68
N LYS A 165 4.39 -2.46 -31.34
CA LYS A 165 5.08 -1.50 -30.47
C LYS A 165 4.34 -1.34 -29.16
N ILE A 166 5.11 -1.33 -28.08
CA ILE A 166 4.61 -1.16 -26.71
C ILE A 166 5.24 0.06 -26.05
N VAL A 167 4.51 0.62 -25.08
CA VAL A 167 5.03 1.62 -24.15
C VAL A 167 4.94 1.04 -22.75
N VAL A 168 6.01 1.12 -21.99
CA VAL A 168 6.16 0.43 -20.71
C VAL A 168 6.10 1.44 -19.57
N GLY A 169 5.37 1.12 -18.53
CA GLY A 169 5.34 1.93 -17.32
C GLY A 169 6.71 1.95 -16.64
N ALA A 170 7.12 3.11 -16.14
CA ALA A 170 8.46 3.34 -15.62
C ALA A 170 8.88 2.34 -14.53
N ARG A 171 7.94 1.90 -13.68
CA ARG A 171 8.23 0.92 -12.63
C ARG A 171 8.58 -0.47 -13.14
N LEU A 172 8.10 -0.84 -14.32
CA LEU A 172 8.46 -2.11 -14.96
C LEU A 172 9.80 -2.00 -15.68
N ALA A 173 10.08 -0.86 -16.30
CA ALA A 173 11.32 -0.65 -17.03
C ALA A 173 12.57 -0.89 -16.17
N ASP A 174 12.53 -0.43 -14.90
CA ASP A 174 13.64 -0.61 -13.96
C ASP A 174 13.74 -2.05 -13.40
N ALA A 175 12.62 -2.78 -13.36
CA ALA A 175 12.55 -4.09 -12.71
C ALA A 175 12.77 -5.28 -13.65
N PHE A 176 12.57 -5.09 -14.97
CA PHE A 176 12.60 -6.16 -15.95
C PHE A 176 13.64 -5.90 -17.05
N PRO A 177 14.70 -6.73 -17.16
CA PRO A 177 15.62 -6.66 -18.28
C PRO A 177 14.88 -6.96 -19.60
N GLY A 178 15.26 -6.27 -20.67
CA GLY A 178 14.60 -6.40 -21.97
C GLY A 178 13.36 -5.50 -22.17
N LEU A 179 13.06 -4.62 -21.21
CA LEU A 179 12.03 -3.59 -21.35
C LEU A 179 12.60 -2.17 -21.53
N ALA A 180 13.89 -2.01 -21.87
CA ALA A 180 14.48 -0.74 -22.22
C ALA A 180 13.98 -0.24 -23.58
N VAL A 181 13.99 1.09 -23.79
CA VAL A 181 13.56 1.67 -25.07
C VAL A 181 14.44 1.15 -26.20
N GLY A 182 13.80 0.58 -27.20
CA GLY A 182 14.47 -0.04 -28.36
C GLY A 182 14.59 -1.57 -28.27
N ASP A 183 14.44 -2.16 -27.09
CA ASP A 183 14.47 -3.60 -26.92
C ASP A 183 13.29 -4.30 -27.59
N THR A 184 13.47 -5.58 -27.83
CA THR A 184 12.40 -6.47 -28.30
C THR A 184 12.13 -7.52 -27.25
N VAL A 185 10.88 -7.62 -26.82
CA VAL A 185 10.40 -8.57 -25.81
C VAL A 185 9.34 -9.47 -26.43
N ARG A 186 9.39 -10.75 -26.13
CA ARG A 186 8.36 -11.71 -26.54
C ARG A 186 7.24 -11.75 -25.52
N LEU A 187 6.04 -11.32 -25.94
CA LEU A 187 4.83 -11.42 -25.13
C LEU A 187 3.82 -12.32 -25.87
N GLY A 188 3.53 -13.47 -25.28
CA GLY A 188 2.78 -14.53 -25.96
C GLY A 188 3.53 -15.09 -27.17
N ALA A 189 2.88 -15.16 -28.31
CA ALA A 189 3.46 -15.68 -29.56
C ALA A 189 4.19 -14.61 -30.42
N VAL A 190 4.14 -13.35 -30.02
CA VAL A 190 4.59 -12.22 -30.85
C VAL A 190 5.73 -11.48 -30.19
N ASP A 191 6.65 -10.99 -31.01
CA ASP A 191 7.76 -10.13 -30.58
C ASP A 191 7.31 -8.66 -30.65
N TRP A 192 7.47 -7.95 -29.52
CA TRP A 192 7.06 -6.55 -29.36
C TRP A 192 8.28 -5.67 -29.15
N ARG A 193 8.30 -4.52 -29.80
CA ARG A 193 9.36 -3.53 -29.64
C ARG A 193 8.95 -2.46 -28.64
N VAL A 194 9.80 -2.22 -27.65
CA VAL A 194 9.62 -1.13 -26.69
C VAL A 194 9.87 0.20 -27.39
N ALA A 195 8.81 0.99 -27.58
CA ALA A 195 8.87 2.29 -28.25
C ALA A 195 9.17 3.43 -27.29
N GLY A 196 8.80 3.31 -26.02
CA GLY A 196 9.01 4.33 -25.01
C GLY A 196 8.60 3.89 -23.62
N HIS A 197 8.89 4.75 -22.67
CA HIS A 197 8.47 4.61 -21.27
C HIS A 197 7.53 5.74 -20.88
N PHE A 198 6.64 5.48 -19.93
CA PHE A 198 5.75 6.50 -19.38
C PHE A 198 5.73 6.48 -17.86
N THR A 199 5.47 7.65 -17.29
CA THR A 199 5.19 7.85 -15.87
C THR A 199 3.75 8.30 -15.69
N SER A 200 3.17 8.02 -14.52
CA SER A 200 1.80 8.42 -14.18
C SER A 200 1.67 8.79 -12.70
N GLY A 201 2.63 9.58 -12.21
CA GLY A 201 2.63 10.08 -10.84
C GLY A 201 2.67 8.99 -9.76
N GLY A 202 3.31 7.86 -10.05
CA GLY A 202 3.38 6.73 -9.13
C GLY A 202 2.11 5.88 -9.03
N SER A 203 1.16 6.04 -9.95
CA SER A 203 -0.08 5.27 -9.99
C SER A 203 0.13 3.82 -10.42
N ALA A 204 -0.92 3.01 -10.25
CA ALA A 204 -0.95 1.61 -10.68
C ALA A 204 -0.68 1.43 -12.19
N PHE A 205 -0.96 2.44 -13.01
CA PHE A 205 -0.68 2.41 -14.45
C PHE A 205 0.81 2.25 -14.77
N GLU A 206 1.71 2.73 -13.90
CA GLU A 206 3.15 2.52 -14.11
C GLU A 206 3.59 1.05 -14.02
N SER A 207 2.69 0.16 -13.64
CA SER A 207 2.89 -1.29 -13.62
C SER A 207 2.21 -1.99 -14.82
N GLU A 208 1.86 -1.24 -15.86
CA GLU A 208 1.25 -1.78 -17.07
C GLU A 208 2.15 -1.59 -18.30
N ILE A 209 1.94 -2.46 -19.27
CA ILE A 209 2.46 -2.33 -20.64
C ILE A 209 1.29 -1.91 -21.52
N TRP A 210 1.44 -0.84 -22.30
CA TRP A 210 0.39 -0.33 -23.17
C TRP A 210 0.70 -0.56 -24.64
N ALA A 211 -0.31 -0.97 -25.38
CA ALA A 211 -0.21 -1.24 -26.82
C ALA A 211 -1.50 -0.83 -27.56
N ASN A 212 -1.44 -0.88 -28.88
CA ASN A 212 -2.63 -0.70 -29.70
C ASN A 212 -3.61 -1.88 -29.49
N LEU A 213 -4.91 -1.58 -29.36
CA LEU A 213 -5.97 -2.56 -29.13
C LEU A 213 -5.96 -3.70 -30.15
N GLU A 214 -5.98 -3.35 -31.43
CA GLU A 214 -6.08 -4.33 -32.52
C GLU A 214 -4.85 -5.26 -32.58
N ALA A 215 -3.67 -4.71 -32.28
CA ALA A 215 -2.43 -5.49 -32.20
C ALA A 215 -2.51 -6.52 -31.05
N VAL A 216 -3.00 -6.12 -29.88
CA VAL A 216 -3.17 -7.05 -28.73
C VAL A 216 -4.25 -8.08 -29.04
N GLN A 217 -5.38 -7.66 -29.58
CA GLN A 217 -6.47 -8.58 -29.95
C GLN A 217 -5.99 -9.65 -30.94
N SER A 218 -5.19 -9.25 -31.93
CA SER A 218 -4.63 -10.17 -32.93
C SER A 218 -3.59 -11.11 -32.35
N ALA A 219 -2.70 -10.59 -31.49
CA ALA A 219 -1.58 -11.37 -30.92
C ALA A 219 -2.05 -12.43 -29.90
N PHE A 220 -3.20 -12.24 -29.26
CA PHE A 220 -3.69 -13.11 -28.19
C PHE A 220 -5.04 -13.79 -28.52
N ASP A 221 -5.39 -13.87 -29.81
CA ASP A 221 -6.62 -14.54 -30.29
C ASP A 221 -7.93 -13.99 -29.65
N ARG A 222 -7.94 -12.67 -29.40
CA ARG A 222 -9.07 -11.98 -28.77
C ARG A 222 -9.77 -11.03 -29.74
N GLN A 223 -9.89 -11.41 -31.02
CA GLN A 223 -10.51 -10.58 -32.04
C GLN A 223 -11.91 -10.14 -31.60
N ARG A 224 -12.16 -8.84 -31.70
CA ARG A 224 -13.42 -8.17 -31.34
C ARG A 224 -13.78 -8.20 -29.85
N GLN A 225 -12.98 -8.80 -28.98
CA GLN A 225 -13.22 -8.74 -27.53
C GLN A 225 -12.88 -7.35 -27.01
N VAL A 226 -13.81 -6.73 -26.30
CA VAL A 226 -13.62 -5.49 -25.57
C VAL A 226 -14.05 -5.73 -24.13
N GLN A 227 -13.14 -5.61 -23.19
CA GLN A 227 -13.42 -5.85 -21.77
C GLN A 227 -13.97 -4.61 -21.07
N SER A 228 -13.52 -3.43 -21.47
CA SER A 228 -13.98 -2.18 -20.88
C SER A 228 -14.01 -1.05 -21.93
N LEU A 229 -14.90 -0.09 -21.69
CA LEU A 229 -14.84 1.19 -22.36
C LEU A 229 -14.49 2.26 -21.34
N ARG A 230 -13.44 3.00 -21.61
CA ARG A 230 -13.19 4.24 -20.87
C ARG A 230 -13.81 5.39 -21.64
N VAL A 231 -14.57 6.20 -20.93
CA VAL A 231 -15.26 7.35 -21.50
C VAL A 231 -15.02 8.59 -20.64
N ARG A 232 -14.75 9.72 -21.27
CA ARG A 232 -14.70 10.99 -20.56
C ARG A 232 -16.12 11.49 -20.33
N LEU A 233 -16.44 11.84 -19.10
CA LEU A 233 -17.73 12.39 -18.70
C LEU A 233 -17.87 13.83 -19.21
N ALA A 234 -19.11 14.22 -19.56
CA ALA A 234 -19.43 15.54 -20.11
C ALA A 234 -19.76 16.55 -19.01
N GLY A 235 -19.37 17.81 -19.21
CA GLY A 235 -19.70 18.90 -18.29
C GLY A 235 -18.86 18.96 -17.03
N ASP A 236 -19.25 19.86 -16.12
CA ASP A 236 -18.49 20.15 -14.89
C ASP A 236 -18.95 19.32 -13.68
N ASP A 237 -20.02 18.52 -13.84
CA ASP A 237 -20.54 17.63 -12.80
C ASP A 237 -20.43 16.16 -13.25
N PRO A 238 -19.34 15.47 -12.84
CA PRO A 238 -19.12 14.08 -13.22
C PRO A 238 -20.20 13.12 -12.72
N GLN A 239 -20.80 13.41 -11.55
CA GLN A 239 -21.83 12.54 -10.99
C GLN A 239 -23.13 12.60 -11.80
N LYS A 240 -23.54 13.79 -12.22
CA LYS A 240 -24.69 13.99 -13.09
C LYS A 240 -24.47 13.34 -14.46
N ALA A 241 -23.30 13.52 -15.05
CA ALA A 241 -22.94 12.91 -16.32
C ALA A 241 -22.91 11.37 -16.22
N LEU A 242 -22.37 10.81 -15.12
CA LEU A 242 -22.37 9.38 -14.86
C LEU A 242 -23.80 8.82 -14.69
N ALA A 243 -24.70 9.57 -14.03
CA ALA A 243 -26.11 9.20 -13.92
C ALA A 243 -26.82 9.16 -15.29
N ALA A 244 -26.62 10.17 -16.13
CA ALA A 244 -27.13 10.20 -17.50
C ALA A 244 -26.57 9.04 -18.35
N LEU A 245 -25.28 8.72 -18.19
CA LEU A 245 -24.67 7.58 -18.85
C LEU A 245 -25.30 6.25 -18.41
N ARG A 246 -25.51 6.05 -17.10
CA ARG A 246 -26.19 4.86 -16.56
C ARG A 246 -27.60 4.70 -17.07
N GLU A 247 -28.36 5.77 -17.10
CA GLU A 247 -29.70 5.78 -17.68
C GLU A 247 -29.66 5.39 -19.15
N ARG A 248 -28.73 5.95 -19.90
CA ARG A 248 -28.57 5.60 -21.34
C ARG A 248 -28.21 4.11 -21.51
N LEU A 249 -27.28 3.58 -20.72
CA LEU A 249 -26.90 2.18 -20.80
C LEU A 249 -28.06 1.23 -20.46
N SER A 250 -28.95 1.61 -19.55
CA SER A 250 -30.13 0.81 -19.20
C SER A 250 -31.16 0.68 -20.34
N THR A 251 -31.14 1.61 -21.31
CA THR A 251 -32.00 1.57 -22.47
C THR A 251 -31.43 0.83 -23.68
N LEU A 252 -30.15 0.41 -23.61
CA LEU A 252 -29.53 -0.33 -24.69
C LEU A 252 -30.03 -1.77 -24.73
N PRO A 253 -30.29 -2.33 -25.94
CA PRO A 253 -30.62 -3.74 -26.08
C PRO A 253 -29.36 -4.61 -25.81
N GLY A 254 -29.57 -5.78 -25.20
CA GLY A 254 -28.49 -6.74 -24.95
C GLY A 254 -28.20 -7.02 -23.47
N PRO A 255 -27.06 -7.63 -23.16
CA PRO A 255 -26.67 -7.86 -21.80
C PRO A 255 -26.52 -6.55 -21.03
N PRO A 256 -26.85 -6.52 -19.72
CA PRO A 256 -26.75 -5.30 -18.93
C PRO A 256 -25.30 -4.83 -18.86
N LEU A 257 -25.12 -3.52 -18.97
CA LEU A 257 -23.81 -2.85 -18.80
C LEU A 257 -23.83 -2.02 -17.52
N ALA A 258 -22.70 -1.94 -16.86
CA ALA A 258 -22.51 -1.12 -15.66
C ALA A 258 -21.50 -0.01 -15.94
N ALA A 259 -21.83 1.24 -15.60
CA ALA A 259 -20.89 2.36 -15.61
C ALA A 259 -20.53 2.74 -14.18
N VAL A 260 -19.25 2.83 -13.90
CA VAL A 260 -18.68 3.29 -12.63
C VAL A 260 -17.65 4.38 -12.90
N SER A 261 -17.47 5.34 -12.00
CA SER A 261 -16.34 6.25 -12.15
C SER A 261 -15.02 5.48 -12.02
N GLU A 262 -13.98 5.90 -12.73
CA GLU A 262 -12.68 5.27 -12.62
C GLU A 262 -12.15 5.40 -11.19
N ALA A 263 -12.42 6.51 -10.52
CA ALA A 263 -12.10 6.70 -9.10
C ALA A 263 -12.76 5.66 -8.20
N ASP A 264 -14.06 5.39 -8.38
CA ASP A 264 -14.79 4.39 -7.57
C ASP A 264 -14.33 2.96 -7.89
N LEU A 265 -14.00 2.67 -9.15
CA LEU A 265 -13.47 1.37 -9.55
C LEU A 265 -12.18 1.05 -8.82
N TYR A 266 -11.21 1.98 -8.83
CA TYR A 266 -9.93 1.79 -8.15
C TYR A 266 -10.04 1.90 -6.62
N ALA A 267 -10.92 2.76 -6.10
CA ALA A 267 -11.22 2.80 -4.67
C ALA A 267 -11.81 1.47 -4.17
N GLY A 268 -12.71 0.86 -4.94
CA GLY A 268 -13.26 -0.47 -4.62
C GLY A 268 -12.20 -1.57 -4.63
N GLN A 269 -11.22 -1.51 -5.53
CA GLN A 269 -10.09 -2.44 -5.55
C GLN A 269 -9.16 -2.21 -4.35
N ALA A 270 -8.88 -0.94 -4.01
CA ALA A 270 -8.08 -0.58 -2.85
C ALA A 270 -8.73 -1.07 -1.55
N GLU A 271 -10.05 -0.91 -1.38
CA GLU A 271 -10.76 -1.30 -0.17
C GLU A 271 -10.77 -2.84 0.02
N ARG A 272 -10.85 -3.62 -1.05
CA ARG A 272 -10.72 -5.09 -0.96
C ARG A 272 -9.35 -5.50 -0.43
N THR A 273 -8.28 -4.97 -1.00
CA THR A 273 -6.91 -5.27 -0.54
C THR A 273 -6.68 -4.75 0.88
N LYS A 274 -7.20 -3.57 1.20
CA LYS A 274 -7.14 -2.99 2.54
C LYS A 274 -7.88 -3.85 3.57
N SER A 275 -9.03 -4.43 3.19
CA SER A 275 -9.76 -5.36 4.06
C SER A 275 -8.98 -6.65 4.31
N LEU A 276 -8.29 -7.20 3.31
CA LEU A 276 -7.40 -8.36 3.48
C LEU A 276 -6.19 -8.02 4.37
N ILE A 277 -5.54 -6.88 4.13
CA ILE A 277 -4.43 -6.41 4.98
C ILE A 277 -4.90 -6.21 6.42
N ARG A 278 -6.10 -5.67 6.63
CA ARG A 278 -6.70 -5.51 7.95
C ARG A 278 -7.01 -6.86 8.60
N LEU A 279 -7.58 -7.80 7.84
CA LEU A 279 -7.93 -9.13 8.33
C LEU A 279 -6.70 -9.93 8.79
N PHE A 280 -5.60 -9.86 8.07
CA PHE A 280 -4.36 -10.58 8.40
C PHE A 280 -3.37 -9.74 9.21
N GLY A 281 -3.27 -8.44 8.93
CA GLY A 281 -2.32 -7.55 9.57
C GLY A 281 -2.60 -7.31 11.05
N TRP A 282 -3.87 -7.16 11.44
CA TRP A 282 -4.24 -6.96 12.83
C TRP A 282 -3.92 -8.16 13.75
N PRO A 283 -4.24 -9.41 13.38
CA PRO A 283 -3.83 -10.57 14.19
C PRO A 283 -2.31 -10.67 14.31
N ILE A 284 -1.56 -10.43 13.22
CA ILE A 284 -0.10 -10.44 13.24
C ILE A 284 0.43 -9.33 14.17
N ALA A 285 -0.11 -8.10 14.05
CA ALA A 285 0.26 -6.99 14.91
C ALA A 285 -0.01 -7.28 16.39
N LEU A 286 -1.16 -7.92 16.68
CA LEU A 286 -1.51 -8.33 18.05
C LEU A 286 -0.54 -9.39 18.59
N LEU A 287 -0.23 -10.42 17.81
CA LEU A 287 0.74 -11.46 18.19
C LEU A 287 2.13 -10.85 18.45
N MET A 288 2.55 -9.91 17.60
CA MET A 288 3.81 -9.20 17.80
C MET A 288 3.79 -8.32 19.06
N ALA A 289 2.68 -7.63 19.33
CA ALA A 289 2.51 -6.84 20.55
C ALA A 289 2.54 -7.72 21.81
N ILE A 290 1.95 -8.91 21.76
CA ILE A 290 2.02 -9.90 22.85
C ILE A 290 3.46 -10.38 23.02
N GLY A 291 4.15 -10.72 21.92
CA GLY A 291 5.55 -11.13 21.94
C GLY A 291 6.48 -10.05 22.53
N ALA A 292 6.27 -8.78 22.11
CA ALA A 292 7.02 -7.65 22.67
C ALA A 292 6.76 -7.45 24.15
N THR A 293 5.50 -7.56 24.58
CA THR A 293 5.09 -7.47 25.98
C THR A 293 5.75 -8.57 26.81
N ALA A 294 5.77 -9.80 26.31
CA ALA A 294 6.44 -10.94 26.96
C ALA A 294 7.96 -10.74 26.99
N GLY A 295 8.57 -10.25 25.92
CA GLY A 295 9.98 -9.90 25.85
C GLY A 295 10.36 -8.80 26.84
N ALA A 296 9.59 -7.72 26.91
CA ALA A 296 9.77 -6.64 27.88
C ALA A 296 9.62 -7.14 29.31
N LEU A 297 8.61 -7.97 29.57
CA LEU A 297 8.39 -8.59 30.89
C LEU A 297 9.59 -9.43 31.31
N ASN A 298 10.07 -10.33 30.45
CA ASN A 298 11.21 -11.20 30.75
C ASN A 298 12.50 -10.38 30.99
N THR A 299 12.76 -9.40 30.14
CA THR A 299 13.92 -8.51 30.25
C THR A 299 13.90 -7.69 31.53
N MET A 300 12.73 -7.12 31.87
CA MET A 300 12.57 -6.32 33.08
C MET A 300 12.57 -7.18 34.37
N MET A 301 12.05 -8.42 34.30
CA MET A 301 12.17 -9.36 35.45
C MET A 301 13.60 -9.69 35.72
N SER A 302 14.43 -9.95 34.69
CA SER A 302 15.89 -10.14 34.87
C SER A 302 16.53 -8.89 35.46
N SER A 303 16.20 -7.70 34.96
CA SER A 303 16.69 -6.42 35.51
C SER A 303 16.35 -6.24 36.99
N VAL A 304 15.15 -6.59 37.42
CA VAL A 304 14.70 -6.51 38.82
C VAL A 304 15.43 -7.56 39.68
N SER A 305 15.62 -8.78 39.18
CA SER A 305 16.33 -9.85 39.88
C SER A 305 17.80 -9.48 40.15
N ASP A 306 18.49 -8.95 39.15
CA ASP A 306 19.89 -8.53 39.29
C ASP A 306 20.09 -7.41 40.35
N ARG A 307 19.01 -6.63 40.59
CA ARG A 307 18.99 -5.51 41.53
C ARG A 307 18.25 -5.80 42.84
N ALA A 308 17.86 -7.03 43.05
CA ALA A 308 17.03 -7.37 44.20
C ALA A 308 17.70 -6.94 45.52
N VAL A 309 19.01 -7.08 45.65
CA VAL A 309 19.77 -6.66 46.83
C VAL A 309 19.81 -5.14 46.96
N GLU A 310 20.05 -4.40 45.90
CA GLU A 310 20.05 -2.93 45.91
C GLU A 310 18.68 -2.37 46.33
N ILE A 311 17.61 -2.91 45.73
CA ILE A 311 16.22 -2.53 46.03
C ILE A 311 15.90 -2.86 47.51
N ALA A 312 16.31 -4.03 47.99
CA ALA A 312 16.12 -4.44 49.37
C ALA A 312 16.85 -3.52 50.34
N ALA A 313 18.12 -3.14 50.05
CA ALA A 313 18.93 -2.23 50.87
C ALA A 313 18.25 -0.83 50.99
N LEU A 314 17.80 -0.27 49.87
CA LEU A 314 17.06 1.02 49.85
C LEU A 314 15.78 0.94 50.68
N ARG A 315 15.06 -0.18 50.63
CA ARG A 315 13.83 -0.37 51.40
C ARG A 315 14.13 -0.54 52.90
N LEU A 316 15.24 -1.12 53.30
CA LEU A 316 15.67 -1.18 54.69
C LEU A 316 16.07 0.21 55.24
N LEU A 317 16.55 1.11 54.37
CA LEU A 317 16.81 2.53 54.71
C LEU A 317 15.52 3.37 54.84
N GLY A 318 14.31 2.74 54.72
CA GLY A 318 13.05 3.42 54.95
C GLY A 318 12.32 3.85 53.67
N PHE A 319 12.80 3.48 52.47
CA PHE A 319 12.04 3.78 51.25
C PHE A 319 10.78 2.91 51.17
N ALA A 320 9.66 3.54 50.81
CA ALA A 320 8.39 2.86 50.68
C ALA A 320 8.33 1.96 49.40
N ARG A 321 7.29 1.16 49.28
CA ARG A 321 7.09 0.23 48.13
C ARG A 321 6.81 1.00 46.83
N LEU A 322 6.06 2.11 46.90
CA LEU A 322 5.69 2.91 45.75
C LEU A 322 6.86 3.51 44.97
N PRO A 323 7.92 4.07 45.60
CA PRO A 323 9.14 4.47 44.92
C PRO A 323 9.84 3.35 44.14
N ALA A 324 9.87 2.12 44.64
CA ALA A 324 10.46 0.97 43.95
C ALA A 324 9.65 0.60 42.69
N PHE A 325 8.32 0.57 42.82
CA PHE A 325 7.44 0.38 41.70
C PHE A 325 7.64 1.48 40.63
N ALA A 326 7.54 2.76 41.04
CA ALA A 326 7.64 3.90 40.14
C ALA A 326 8.97 3.95 39.38
N ALA A 327 10.09 3.70 40.05
CA ALA A 327 11.40 3.71 39.43
C ALA A 327 11.55 2.63 38.34
N THR A 328 11.09 1.40 38.63
CA THR A 328 11.14 0.31 37.65
C THR A 328 10.16 0.52 36.49
N TRP A 329 8.96 1.03 36.79
CA TRP A 329 7.96 1.32 35.77
C TRP A 329 8.39 2.45 34.84
N VAL A 330 8.94 3.55 35.37
CA VAL A 330 9.50 4.66 34.58
C VAL A 330 10.67 4.19 33.71
N GLU A 331 11.53 3.30 34.21
CA GLU A 331 12.60 2.67 33.40
C GLU A 331 12.00 1.94 32.19
N ALA A 332 10.98 1.11 32.39
CA ALA A 332 10.32 0.38 31.33
C ALA A 332 9.67 1.32 30.30
N VAL A 333 8.98 2.37 30.75
CA VAL A 333 8.38 3.39 29.87
C VAL A 333 9.45 4.11 29.04
N LEU A 334 10.55 4.53 29.66
CA LEU A 334 11.63 5.24 28.96
C LEU A 334 12.32 4.35 27.92
N LEU A 335 12.65 3.10 28.27
CA LEU A 335 13.26 2.16 27.31
C LEU A 335 12.32 1.85 26.15
N SER A 336 11.01 1.70 26.43
CA SER A 336 10.02 1.49 25.39
C SER A 336 9.84 2.72 24.50
N ALA A 337 9.87 3.93 25.07
CA ALA A 337 9.79 5.18 24.31
C ALA A 337 11.01 5.34 23.39
N VAL A 338 12.21 5.03 23.89
CA VAL A 338 13.44 5.02 23.08
C VAL A 338 13.35 3.99 21.96
N GLY A 339 12.89 2.76 22.28
CA GLY A 339 12.69 1.71 21.29
C GLY A 339 11.67 2.11 20.23
N ALA A 340 10.54 2.68 20.63
CA ALA A 340 9.52 3.17 19.71
C ALA A 340 10.04 4.29 18.80
N ALA A 341 10.80 5.23 19.34
CA ALA A 341 11.41 6.29 18.56
C ALA A 341 12.42 5.75 17.53
N ILE A 342 13.30 4.83 17.96
CA ILE A 342 14.27 4.19 17.06
C ILE A 342 13.55 3.38 15.98
N GLY A 343 12.52 2.61 16.32
CA GLY A 343 11.73 1.85 15.38
C GLY A 343 11.02 2.75 14.36
N ALA A 344 10.45 3.86 14.81
CA ALA A 344 9.80 4.85 13.94
C ALA A 344 10.80 5.52 12.98
N ILE A 345 11.95 5.95 13.48
CA ILE A 345 13.01 6.57 12.65
C ILE A 345 13.55 5.55 11.63
N ALA A 346 13.86 4.33 12.07
CA ALA A 346 14.32 3.28 11.18
C ALA A 346 13.30 2.96 10.08
N SER A 347 12.01 2.87 10.44
CA SER A 347 10.93 2.64 9.49
C SER A 347 10.84 3.73 8.43
N ARG A 348 10.97 5.00 8.84
CA ARG A 348 10.97 6.11 7.89
C ARG A 348 12.15 6.06 6.93
N LEU A 349 13.34 5.76 7.44
CA LEU A 349 14.57 5.73 6.62
C LEU A 349 14.62 4.52 5.67
N VAL A 350 14.05 3.39 6.08
CA VAL A 350 14.13 2.14 5.32
C VAL A 350 12.95 1.96 4.39
N PHE A 351 11.73 2.26 4.85
CA PHE A 351 10.52 1.92 4.10
C PHE A 351 9.99 3.05 3.24
N ASP A 352 10.23 4.33 3.57
CA ASP A 352 9.70 5.45 2.80
C ASP A 352 10.31 5.47 1.40
N GLY A 353 9.45 5.40 0.37
CA GLY A 353 9.87 5.33 -1.03
C GLY A 353 10.40 3.97 -1.50
N TRP A 354 10.50 2.96 -0.62
CA TRP A 354 10.91 1.63 -1.06
C TRP A 354 9.87 1.02 -1.99
N GLN A 355 10.35 0.41 -3.08
CA GLN A 355 9.49 -0.29 -4.03
C GLN A 355 9.05 -1.65 -3.48
N ALA A 356 7.76 -1.85 -3.44
CA ALA A 356 7.13 -3.13 -3.14
C ALA A 356 6.25 -3.55 -4.31
N SER A 357 5.89 -4.82 -4.35
CA SER A 357 4.95 -5.33 -5.34
C SER A 357 4.00 -6.33 -4.70
N THR A 358 2.78 -6.37 -5.23
CA THR A 358 1.76 -7.36 -4.87
C THR A 358 0.96 -7.76 -6.10
N MET A 359 0.12 -8.76 -5.97
CA MET A 359 -0.85 -9.08 -7.01
C MET A 359 -1.95 -8.01 -7.02
N GLY A 360 -2.09 -7.35 -8.15
CA GLY A 360 -3.16 -6.39 -8.41
C GLY A 360 -4.43 -7.05 -8.93
N ALA A 361 -5.36 -6.24 -9.44
CA ALA A 361 -6.50 -6.73 -10.20
C ALA A 361 -6.01 -7.54 -11.41
N ASN A 362 -6.82 -8.47 -11.91
CA ASN A 362 -6.48 -9.35 -13.03
C ASN A 362 -5.31 -10.33 -12.76
N ASN A 363 -4.95 -10.53 -11.49
CA ASN A 363 -3.88 -11.47 -11.07
C ASN A 363 -2.51 -11.12 -11.69
N THR A 364 -2.25 -9.86 -11.95
CA THR A 364 -0.99 -9.33 -12.49
C THR A 364 -0.19 -8.62 -11.42
N LYS A 365 1.14 -8.58 -11.57
CA LYS A 365 2.03 -7.87 -10.65
C LYS A 365 1.77 -6.38 -10.73
N MET A 366 1.54 -5.76 -9.57
CA MET A 366 1.45 -4.34 -9.40
C MET A 366 2.56 -3.86 -8.47
N ALA A 367 3.46 -3.02 -8.97
CA ALA A 367 4.50 -2.37 -8.19
C ALA A 367 3.97 -1.03 -7.63
N PHE A 368 4.37 -0.71 -6.40
CA PHE A 368 4.04 0.56 -5.75
C PHE A 368 5.15 0.95 -4.78
N GLN A 369 5.18 2.20 -4.39
CA GLN A 369 6.11 2.67 -3.36
C GLN A 369 5.42 2.67 -2.00
N LEU A 370 6.16 2.23 -0.97
CA LEU A 370 5.70 2.34 0.40
C LEU A 370 5.65 3.82 0.78
N VAL A 371 4.57 4.19 1.46
CA VAL A 371 4.36 5.57 1.93
C VAL A 371 4.33 5.57 3.45
N VAL A 372 5.31 6.20 4.07
CA VAL A 372 5.40 6.32 5.53
C VAL A 372 4.89 7.70 5.96
N THR A 373 3.74 7.73 6.61
CA THR A 373 3.14 8.96 7.14
C THR A 373 3.43 9.15 8.62
N PRO A 374 3.49 10.40 9.14
CA PRO A 374 3.66 10.67 10.57
C PRO A 374 2.58 10.02 11.45
N GLU A 375 1.33 9.95 10.98
CA GLU A 375 0.22 9.33 11.70
C GLU A 375 0.43 7.83 11.91
N MET A 376 0.99 7.15 10.91
CA MET A 376 1.30 5.72 10.99
C MET A 376 2.43 5.47 11.98
N LEU A 377 3.47 6.30 11.95
CA LEU A 377 4.58 6.20 12.90
C LEU A 377 4.10 6.46 14.32
N LEU A 378 3.22 7.42 14.51
CA LEU A 378 2.59 7.68 15.81
C LEU A 378 1.77 6.47 16.29
N THR A 379 0.94 5.90 15.42
CA THR A 379 0.12 4.72 15.75
C THR A 379 0.99 3.51 16.11
N ALA A 380 1.99 3.18 15.30
CA ALA A 380 2.91 2.10 15.56
C ALA A 380 3.74 2.33 16.83
N GLY A 381 4.21 3.58 17.03
CA GLY A 381 4.97 3.99 18.21
C GLY A 381 4.16 3.89 19.50
N LEU A 382 2.90 4.33 19.48
CA LEU A 382 2.00 4.23 20.64
C LEU A 382 1.67 2.78 21.00
N LEU A 383 1.47 1.91 20.01
CA LEU A 383 1.25 0.48 20.24
C LEU A 383 2.49 -0.21 20.82
N GLY A 384 3.68 0.11 20.30
CA GLY A 384 4.94 -0.38 20.84
C GLY A 384 5.20 0.10 22.28
N LEU A 385 4.93 1.38 22.54
CA LEU A 385 5.02 1.96 23.89
C LEU A 385 4.03 1.30 24.84
N ALA A 386 2.79 1.09 24.44
CA ALA A 386 1.77 0.44 25.26
C ALA A 386 2.19 -1.00 25.64
N GLY A 387 2.74 -1.77 24.70
CA GLY A 387 3.28 -3.11 24.98
C GLY A 387 4.39 -3.09 26.04
N GLY A 388 5.32 -2.13 25.94
CA GLY A 388 6.38 -1.96 26.93
C GLY A 388 5.90 -1.50 28.30
N VAL A 389 4.92 -0.59 28.34
CA VAL A 389 4.28 -0.11 29.58
C VAL A 389 3.57 -1.27 30.30
N ILE A 390 2.79 -2.05 29.57
CA ILE A 390 2.08 -3.22 30.09
C ILE A 390 3.08 -4.28 30.56
N GLY A 391 4.06 -4.62 29.72
CA GLY A 391 5.12 -5.60 30.02
C GLY A 391 5.98 -5.21 31.23
N GLY A 392 6.21 -3.90 31.43
CA GLY A 392 6.96 -3.37 32.57
C GLY A 392 6.18 -3.35 33.91
N THR A 393 4.86 -3.49 33.87
CA THR A 393 4.01 -3.36 35.06
C THR A 393 4.20 -4.52 36.07
N LEU A 394 4.24 -5.76 35.59
CA LEU A 394 4.47 -6.93 36.46
C LEU A 394 5.86 -6.92 37.11
N PRO A 395 6.98 -6.65 36.40
CA PRO A 395 8.28 -6.48 37.02
C PRO A 395 8.32 -5.34 38.03
N ALA A 396 7.67 -4.22 37.77
CA ALA A 396 7.58 -3.12 38.72
C ALA A 396 6.84 -3.52 40.01
N LEU A 397 5.77 -4.30 39.89
CA LEU A 397 5.07 -4.88 41.04
C LEU A 397 5.95 -5.87 41.79
N ALA A 398 6.72 -6.71 41.10
CA ALA A 398 7.68 -7.63 41.71
C ALA A 398 8.75 -6.87 42.49
N ALA A 399 9.31 -5.79 41.94
CA ALA A 399 10.25 -4.92 42.62
C ALA A 399 9.67 -4.31 43.92
N ALA A 400 8.41 -3.89 43.87
CA ALA A 400 7.72 -3.34 45.06
C ALA A 400 7.43 -4.39 46.13
N ARG A 401 7.27 -5.66 45.77
CA ARG A 401 6.91 -6.77 46.67
C ARG A 401 8.10 -7.68 47.07
N LEU A 402 9.32 -7.33 46.68
CA LEU A 402 10.50 -8.11 47.01
C LEU A 402 10.57 -8.50 48.51
N PRO A 403 10.77 -9.81 48.87
CA PRO A 403 10.90 -10.25 50.23
C PRO A 403 12.31 -9.87 50.74
N LEU A 404 12.39 -8.85 51.61
CA LEU A 404 13.62 -8.23 52.05
C LEU A 404 14.61 -9.25 52.69
N ARG A 405 14.09 -10.19 53.49
CA ARG A 405 14.92 -11.21 54.17
C ARG A 405 15.57 -12.20 53.18
N ALA A 406 14.85 -12.57 52.11
CA ALA A 406 15.34 -13.51 51.11
C ALA A 406 16.41 -12.86 50.21
N ALA A 407 16.16 -11.60 49.80
CA ALA A 407 17.10 -10.86 48.94
C ALA A 407 18.49 -10.61 49.59
N LEU A 408 18.53 -10.47 50.88
CA LEU A 408 19.80 -10.29 51.61
C LEU A 408 20.56 -11.60 51.88
N ARG A 409 19.86 -12.75 52.01
CA ARG A 409 20.48 -14.07 52.20
C ARG A 409 21.11 -14.66 50.92
N ALA A 410 20.70 -14.21 49.75
CA ALA A 410 21.17 -14.73 48.46
C ALA A 410 22.66 -14.38 48.16
N ARG A 411 23.38 -13.66 49.03
CA ARG A 411 24.79 -13.30 48.91
C ARG A 411 25.68 -13.82 50.05
N GLY A 412 25.14 -14.57 50.98
CA GLY A 412 25.90 -15.36 51.96
C GLY A 412 25.85 -16.84 51.50
#